data_8788830a45383aeabf1de63d02aa5813
#
_entry.id   8788830a45383aeabf1de63d02aa5813
#
_cell.length_a   1.000
_cell.length_b   1.000
_cell.length_c   1.000
_cell.angle_alpha   90.00
_cell.angle_beta   90.00
_cell.angle_gamma   90.00
#
_symmetry.space_group_name_H-M   'P 1'
#
loop_
_entity.id
_entity.type
_entity.pdbx_description
1 polymer ?
#
loop_
_entity_poly.entity_id
_entity_poly.type
_entity_poly.pdbx_seq_one_letter_code
_entity_poly.pdbx_strand_id
1 'polypeptide(L)'
;MKLLIASDIHGSALFCRQLLDRVEAENPDKLLLLGDLLYHGPRNDLPKDYAPKEVIAMLNELKQEIFTVRGNCEAEVDQMVLEFPVMADYAVLALNGLTFFATHGHVFN
;
A
#
# COMPACT_ATOMS: atom_id res chain seq x y z
N MET A 1 -1.41 3.53 20.05
CA MET A 1 -1.01 3.75 18.64
C MET A 1 -2.13 3.33 17.71
N LYS A 2 -2.39 4.13 16.70
CA LYS A 2 -3.41 3.82 15.68
C LYS A 2 -2.72 3.40 14.38
N LEU A 3 -3.08 2.24 13.85
CA LEU A 3 -2.58 1.71 12.59
C LEU A 3 -3.74 1.62 11.60
N LEU A 4 -3.58 2.24 10.43
CA LEU A 4 -4.55 2.13 9.34
C LEU A 4 -3.99 1.14 8.32
N ILE A 5 -4.83 0.19 7.88
CA ILE A 5 -4.41 -0.88 6.97
C ILE A 5 -5.23 -0.80 5.69
N ALA A 6 -4.55 -0.87 4.55
CA ALA A 6 -5.19 -0.88 3.24
C ALA A 6 -4.45 -1.80 2.28
N SER A 7 -5.09 -2.16 1.17
CA SER A 7 -4.50 -3.07 0.19
C SER A 7 -5.18 -2.90 -1.16
N ASP A 8 -4.50 -3.36 -2.21
CA ASP A 8 -5.10 -3.56 -3.54
C ASP A 8 -5.68 -2.28 -4.14
N ILE A 9 -4.90 -1.21 -4.13
CA ILE A 9 -5.25 0.07 -4.77
C ILE A 9 -5.30 -0.09 -6.30
N HIS A 10 -4.38 -0.93 -6.85
CA HIS A 10 -4.31 -1.27 -8.28
C HIS A 10 -4.27 -0.04 -9.19
N GLY A 11 -3.61 1.02 -8.76
CA GLY A 11 -3.42 2.23 -9.57
C GLY A 11 -4.63 3.14 -9.69
N SER A 12 -5.71 2.89 -8.92
CA SER A 12 -6.88 3.73 -8.94
C SER A 12 -6.66 5.01 -8.14
N ALA A 13 -6.61 6.15 -8.82
CA ALA A 13 -6.49 7.44 -8.15
C ALA A 13 -7.72 7.76 -7.31
N LEU A 14 -8.90 7.34 -7.75
CA LEU A 14 -10.14 7.52 -6.98
C LEU A 14 -10.04 6.82 -5.63
N PHE A 15 -9.70 5.54 -5.62
CA PHE A 15 -9.62 4.77 -4.36
C PHE A 15 -8.43 5.23 -3.51
N CYS A 16 -7.34 5.66 -4.14
CA CYS A 16 -6.21 6.22 -3.39
C CYS A 16 -6.60 7.53 -2.70
N ARG A 17 -7.35 8.41 -3.37
CA ARG A 17 -7.85 9.64 -2.75
C ARG A 17 -8.79 9.32 -1.58
N GLN A 18 -9.63 8.30 -1.72
CA GLN A 18 -10.49 7.86 -0.61
C GLN A 18 -9.66 7.36 0.56
N LEU A 19 -8.56 6.65 0.29
CA LEU A 19 -7.65 6.23 1.35
C LEU A 19 -7.02 7.44 2.05
N LEU A 20 -6.57 8.45 1.29
CA LEU A 20 -5.99 9.65 1.87
C LEU A 20 -7.01 10.42 2.72
N ASP A 21 -8.27 10.44 2.30
CA ASP A 21 -9.35 11.04 3.11
C ASP A 21 -9.50 10.30 4.44
N ARG A 22 -9.39 8.97 4.43
CA ARG A 22 -9.43 8.18 5.66
C ARG A 22 -8.19 8.43 6.54
N VAL A 23 -7.02 8.57 5.93
CA VAL A 23 -5.79 8.91 6.66
C VAL A 23 -5.97 10.25 7.37
N GLU A 24 -6.53 11.25 6.69
CA GLU A 24 -6.77 12.55 7.31
C GLU A 24 -7.80 12.47 8.43
N ALA A 25 -8.90 11.74 8.22
CA ALA A 25 -9.97 11.62 9.21
C ALA A 25 -9.54 10.84 10.45
N GLU A 26 -8.78 9.76 10.27
CA GLU A 26 -8.38 8.87 11.36
C GLU A 26 -7.09 9.31 12.03
N ASN A 27 -6.26 10.09 11.33
CA ASN A 27 -4.95 10.53 11.81
C ASN A 27 -4.13 9.39 12.41
N PRO A 28 -3.86 8.31 11.64
CA PRO A 28 -3.11 7.17 12.16
C PRO A 28 -1.64 7.51 12.40
N ASP A 29 -1.00 6.78 13.31
CA ASP A 29 0.43 6.91 13.52
C ASP A 29 1.22 6.28 12.39
N LYS A 30 0.70 5.17 11.83
CA LYS A 30 1.31 4.47 10.72
C LYS A 30 0.24 3.96 9.76
N LEU A 31 0.64 3.84 8.48
CA LEU A 31 -0.18 3.28 7.41
C LEU A 31 0.51 2.00 6.91
N LEU A 32 -0.19 0.88 7.01
CA LEU A 32 0.30 -0.41 6.51
C LEU A 32 -0.41 -0.74 5.20
N LEU A 33 0.37 -0.88 4.13
CA LEU A 33 -0.14 -1.23 2.81
C LEU A 33 0.26 -2.69 2.51
N LEU A 34 -0.70 -3.49 2.12
CA LEU A 34 -0.49 -4.92 1.91
C LEU A 34 -0.23 -5.29 0.44
N GLY A 35 0.14 -4.32 -0.38
CA GLY A 35 0.57 -4.58 -1.74
C GLY A 35 -0.48 -4.33 -2.81
N ASP A 36 -0.10 -4.62 -4.06
CA ASP A 36 -0.89 -4.38 -5.26
C ASP A 36 -1.29 -2.91 -5.38
N LEU A 37 -0.27 -2.03 -5.38
CA LEU A 37 -0.50 -0.59 -5.26
C LEU A 37 -0.72 0.10 -6.61
N LEU A 38 0.09 -0.22 -7.64
CA LEU A 38 0.12 0.55 -8.87
C LEU A 38 -0.47 -0.18 -10.09
N TYR A 39 -0.14 -1.44 -10.28
CA TYR A 39 -0.55 -2.18 -11.46
C TYR A 39 -1.92 -2.83 -11.24
N HIS A 40 -2.78 -2.76 -12.26
CA HIS A 40 -4.14 -3.31 -12.15
C HIS A 40 -4.18 -4.85 -12.16
N GLY A 41 -3.12 -5.51 -12.65
CA GLY A 41 -3.04 -6.95 -12.74
C GLY A 41 -3.53 -7.47 -14.09
N PRO A 42 -2.91 -8.55 -14.61
CA PRO A 42 -3.23 -9.03 -15.95
C PRO A 42 -4.59 -9.69 -16.08
N ARG A 43 -5.22 -10.07 -14.96
CA ARG A 43 -6.51 -10.76 -14.95
C ARG A 43 -7.68 -9.83 -14.65
N ASN A 44 -7.42 -8.55 -14.37
CA ASN A 44 -8.43 -7.60 -13.96
C ASN A 44 -8.67 -6.56 -15.04
N ASP A 45 -9.91 -6.08 -15.12
CA ASP A 45 -10.20 -4.88 -15.90
C ASP A 45 -9.54 -3.68 -15.22
N LEU A 46 -9.36 -2.60 -15.98
CA LEU A 46 -8.84 -1.36 -15.40
C LEU A 46 -9.80 -0.86 -14.33
N PRO A 47 -9.29 -0.53 -13.13
CA PRO A 47 -10.13 0.02 -12.08
C PRO A 47 -10.57 1.44 -12.43
N LYS A 48 -11.60 1.91 -11.72
CA LYS A 48 -12.10 3.26 -11.90
C LYS A 48 -10.99 4.27 -11.61
N ASP A 49 -10.84 5.24 -12.53
CA ASP A 49 -9.84 6.31 -12.42
C ASP A 49 -8.41 5.73 -12.29
N TYR A 50 -8.07 4.82 -13.20
CA TYR A 50 -6.73 4.24 -13.25
C TYR A 50 -5.72 5.32 -13.66
N ALA A 51 -4.90 5.76 -12.72
CA ALA A 51 -3.90 6.79 -12.93
C ALA A 51 -2.71 6.52 -11.99
N PRO A 52 -1.86 5.54 -12.30
CA PRO A 52 -0.78 5.15 -11.40
C PRO A 52 0.19 6.27 -11.07
N LYS A 53 0.43 7.21 -11.99
CA LYS A 53 1.30 8.37 -11.69
C LYS A 53 0.75 9.24 -10.57
N GLU A 54 -0.57 9.41 -10.52
CA GLU A 54 -1.20 10.16 -9.43
C GLU A 54 -1.12 9.39 -8.11
N VAL A 55 -1.28 8.06 -8.16
CA VAL A 55 -1.13 7.20 -6.98
C VAL A 55 0.29 7.31 -6.44
N ILE A 56 1.30 7.27 -7.31
CA ILE A 56 2.71 7.41 -6.92
C ILE A 56 2.91 8.72 -6.15
N ALA A 57 2.42 9.83 -6.70
CA ALA A 57 2.57 11.14 -6.07
C ALA A 57 1.89 11.19 -4.69
N MET A 58 0.67 10.66 -4.60
CA MET A 58 -0.08 10.64 -3.35
C MET A 58 0.60 9.81 -2.27
N LEU A 59 1.06 8.61 -2.62
CA LEU A 59 1.69 7.72 -1.64
C LEU A 59 3.06 8.23 -1.21
N ASN A 60 3.86 8.79 -2.13
CA ASN A 60 5.18 9.30 -1.79
C ASN A 60 5.12 10.47 -0.80
N GLU A 61 4.05 11.24 -0.79
CA GLU A 61 3.87 12.29 0.21
C GLU A 61 3.75 11.72 1.63
N LEU A 62 3.32 10.47 1.76
CA LEU A 62 3.14 9.80 3.06
C LEU A 62 4.29 8.84 3.40
N LYS A 63 5.39 8.89 2.68
CA LYS A 63 6.47 7.90 2.77
C LYS A 63 7.01 7.67 4.18
N GLN A 64 6.97 8.69 5.04
CA GLN A 64 7.49 8.58 6.40
C GLN A 64 6.60 7.73 7.31
N GLU A 65 5.32 7.57 6.96
CA GLU A 65 4.35 6.85 7.77
C GLU A 65 4.02 5.46 7.24
N ILE A 66 4.58 5.09 6.07
CA ILE A 66 4.17 3.87 5.37
C ILE A 66 5.07 2.69 5.69
N PHE A 67 4.43 1.55 6.03
CA PHE A 67 5.01 0.21 5.93
C PHE A 67 4.29 -0.54 4.82
N THR A 68 5.01 -1.26 3.98
CA THR A 68 4.41 -1.98 2.86
C THR A 68 5.02 -3.37 2.71
N VAL A 69 4.18 -4.33 2.33
CA VAL A 69 4.64 -5.64 1.87
C VAL A 69 4.27 -5.82 0.41
N ARG A 70 4.98 -6.70 -0.29
CA ARG A 70 4.77 -6.97 -1.71
C ARG A 70 3.51 -7.80 -1.92
N GLY A 71 2.64 -7.36 -2.84
CA GLY A 71 1.57 -8.18 -3.37
C GLY A 71 2.03 -8.97 -4.59
N ASN A 72 1.09 -9.56 -5.29
CA ASN A 72 1.41 -10.33 -6.49
C ASN A 72 1.67 -9.44 -7.71
N CYS A 73 1.35 -8.15 -7.65
CA CYS A 73 1.51 -7.21 -8.76
C CYS A 73 2.73 -6.30 -8.66
N GLU A 74 3.44 -6.24 -7.52
CA GLU A 74 4.63 -5.42 -7.41
C GLU A 74 5.79 -5.99 -8.22
N ALA A 75 6.50 -5.12 -8.93
CA ALA A 75 7.68 -5.43 -9.68
C ALA A 75 8.79 -4.44 -9.33
N GLU A 76 10.00 -4.68 -9.82
CA GLU A 76 11.14 -3.80 -9.53
C GLU A 76 10.86 -2.34 -9.93
N VAL A 77 10.11 -2.14 -11.02
CA VAL A 77 9.78 -0.78 -11.47
C VAL A 77 8.97 -0.01 -10.42
N ASP A 78 8.14 -0.70 -9.66
CA ASP A 78 7.38 -0.05 -8.59
C ASP A 78 8.31 0.50 -7.52
N GLN A 79 9.35 -0.26 -7.16
CA GLN A 79 10.34 0.21 -6.20
C GLN A 79 11.15 1.40 -6.72
N MET A 80 11.31 1.51 -8.04
CA MET A 80 12.03 2.63 -8.64
C MET A 80 11.27 3.95 -8.53
N VAL A 81 9.96 3.90 -8.44
CA VAL A 81 9.11 5.12 -8.43
C VAL A 81 8.51 5.42 -7.06
N LEU A 82 8.40 4.41 -6.17
CA LEU A 82 7.90 4.60 -4.81
C LEU A 82 9.08 4.84 -3.86
N GLU A 83 8.97 5.85 -3.00
CA GLU A 83 10.05 6.32 -2.13
C GLU A 83 10.02 5.65 -0.75
N PHE A 84 9.43 4.47 -0.66
CA PHE A 84 9.41 3.64 0.52
C PHE A 84 9.55 2.18 0.09
N PRO A 85 10.04 1.26 0.95
CA PRO A 85 10.25 -0.14 0.56
C PRO A 85 8.94 -0.85 0.23
N VAL A 86 8.88 -1.55 -0.92
CA VAL A 86 7.66 -2.24 -1.37
C VAL A 86 7.88 -3.71 -1.74
N MET A 87 9.11 -4.22 -1.64
CA MET A 87 9.46 -5.54 -2.17
C MET A 87 9.59 -6.65 -1.12
N ALA A 88 9.33 -6.36 0.15
CA ALA A 88 9.37 -7.38 1.19
C ALA A 88 8.15 -8.29 1.12
N ASP A 89 8.37 -9.61 1.18
CA ASP A 89 7.27 -10.57 1.11
C ASP A 89 6.41 -10.56 2.37
N TYR A 90 6.97 -10.14 3.50
CA TYR A 90 6.26 -10.02 4.76
C TYR A 90 6.92 -8.95 5.62
N ALA A 91 6.20 -8.52 6.65
CA ALA A 91 6.75 -7.63 7.67
C ALA A 91 6.30 -8.10 9.05
N VAL A 92 7.19 -7.92 10.03
CA VAL A 92 6.86 -8.17 11.43
C VAL A 92 6.86 -6.81 12.14
N LEU A 93 5.72 -6.46 12.71
CA LEU A 93 5.53 -5.16 13.36
C LEU A 93 5.27 -5.37 14.85
N ALA A 94 6.02 -4.68 15.70
CA ALA A 94 5.79 -4.71 17.15
C ALA A 94 5.18 -3.36 17.55
N LEU A 95 3.90 -3.38 17.88
CA LEU A 95 3.14 -2.17 18.19
C LEU A 95 2.37 -2.37 19.49
N ASN A 96 2.55 -1.47 20.44
CA ASN A 96 1.82 -1.49 21.72
C ASN A 96 1.91 -2.84 22.47
N GLY A 97 3.08 -3.48 22.41
CA GLY A 97 3.28 -4.77 23.07
C GLY A 97 2.71 -5.97 22.30
N LEU A 98 2.13 -5.74 21.12
CA LEU A 98 1.62 -6.79 20.25
C LEU A 98 2.56 -6.96 19.06
N THR A 99 2.67 -8.19 18.56
CA THR A 99 3.45 -8.50 17.36
C THR A 99 2.49 -8.87 16.24
N PHE A 100 2.63 -8.19 15.10
CA PHE A 100 1.81 -8.43 13.91
C PHE A 100 2.69 -9.03 12.80
N PHE A 101 2.18 -10.04 12.13
CA PHE A 101 2.79 -10.59 10.91
C PHE A 101 1.93 -10.12 9.74
N ALA A 102 2.52 -9.28 8.88
CA ALA A 102 1.80 -8.69 7.74
C ALA A 102 2.24 -9.34 6.44
N THR A 103 1.28 -9.72 5.62
CA THR A 103 1.53 -10.31 4.30
C THR A 103 0.33 -10.02 3.38
N HIS A 104 0.59 -10.03 2.08
CA HIS A 104 -0.50 -9.90 1.09
C HIS A 104 -1.37 -11.16 1.02
N GLY A 105 -0.78 -12.32 1.33
CA GLY A 105 -1.50 -13.58 1.36
C GLY A 105 -1.29 -14.47 0.13
N HIS A 106 -0.53 -14.02 -0.86
CA HIS A 106 -0.28 -14.83 -2.07
C HIS A 106 0.92 -15.78 -1.90
N VAL A 107 1.82 -15.50 -0.96
CA VAL A 107 2.97 -16.34 -0.63
C VAL A 107 2.71 -17.11 0.67
N PHE A 108 2.26 -16.39 1.68
CA PHE A 108 1.94 -16.96 2.99
C PHE A 108 0.43 -16.85 3.20
N ASN A 109 -0.27 -17.97 3.15
CA ASN A 109 -1.72 -18.02 3.35
C ASN A 109 -2.09 -19.11 4.41
#